data_1d8adedb37568e5fd388d674714400c0
#
_entry.id   1d8adedb37568e5fd388d674714400c0
#
_cell.length_a   1.000
_cell.length_b   1.000
_cell.length_c   1.000
_cell.angle_alpha   90.00
_cell.angle_beta   90.00
_cell.angle_gamma   90.00
#
_symmetry.space_group_name_H-M   'P 1'
#
loop_
_entity.id
_entity.type
_entity.pdbx_description
1 polymer ?
#
loop_
_entity_poly.entity_id
_entity_poly.type
_entity_poly.pdbx_seq_one_letter_code
_entity_poly.pdbx_strand_id
1 'polypeptide(L)'
;MKKTFLLSVLASGCLTLSTQALSEQAPFAIAIHGGAGTIEKAKFTPEQEKAYRAKLAEAVEAGYSVLEKGGESLDAITTAIEVLEQSPYFNAGRGAVYTYDGSHELDASIMDGRNRQAGAIAGVKHIESPIQLARLVMDNSVHVMLSGQGAEEFAKEQGVALIENNIFDTKHRYEALIKAKQKLEKEKATSKNYQAAHKALPANYKMGTVGAVALDKNGNLAAGTSTGGMTAKRFGRIGDSPVIGAGTFAENDSCAVSATGHGEYFIRYSVASDICARVKYQNKTIEQAGDEVINQVLAPIGGTGGVIIVDAKGHICMPFNTSGMYRASKSNTQATFVGIFKNQ
;
A
#
# COMPACT_ATOMS: atom_id res chain seq x y z
N MET A 1 -18.54 -53.37 79.22
CA MET A 1 -18.48 -51.93 78.89
C MET A 1 -17.79 -51.79 77.53
N LYS A 2 -18.57 -51.66 76.49
CA LYS A 2 -18.07 -51.49 75.12
C LYS A 2 -18.16 -50.01 74.80
N LYS A 3 -17.03 -49.33 74.49
CA LYS A 3 -16.97 -47.94 73.98
C LYS A 3 -16.97 -48.00 72.50
N THR A 4 -17.98 -47.40 71.88
CA THR A 4 -18.10 -47.21 70.47
C THR A 4 -17.41 -45.86 70.07
N PHE A 5 -16.41 -45.85 69.15
CA PHE A 5 -15.77 -44.69 68.63
C PHE A 5 -16.51 -44.33 67.33
N LEU A 6 -17.04 -43.12 67.24
CA LEU A 6 -17.63 -42.54 66.06
C LEU A 6 -16.51 -41.78 65.30
N LEU A 7 -16.19 -42.21 64.07
CA LEU A 7 -15.26 -41.52 63.15
C LEU A 7 -16.08 -40.59 62.25
N SER A 8 -15.96 -39.30 62.46
CA SER A 8 -16.52 -38.28 61.52
C SER A 8 -15.52 -37.97 60.37
N VAL A 9 -15.93 -38.37 59.19
CA VAL A 9 -15.17 -38.01 57.91
C VAL A 9 -15.63 -36.65 57.47
N LEU A 10 -14.75 -35.66 57.56
CA LEU A 10 -14.91 -34.35 56.95
C LEU A 10 -14.50 -34.47 55.45
N ALA A 11 -15.47 -34.45 54.55
CA ALA A 11 -15.25 -34.31 53.12
C ALA A 11 -14.95 -32.86 52.78
N SER A 12 -13.67 -32.54 52.56
CA SER A 12 -13.22 -31.23 52.08
C SER A 12 -13.42 -31.15 50.56
N GLY A 13 -14.50 -30.50 50.12
CA GLY A 13 -14.76 -30.24 48.70
C GLY A 13 -13.83 -29.17 48.18
N CYS A 14 -12.80 -29.57 47.44
CA CYS A 14 -11.98 -28.62 46.62
C CYS A 14 -12.83 -28.13 45.44
N LEU A 15 -13.37 -26.90 45.53
CA LEU A 15 -13.84 -26.18 44.34
C LEU A 15 -12.63 -25.76 43.49
N THR A 16 -12.36 -26.48 42.43
CA THR A 16 -11.45 -26.02 41.39
C THR A 16 -12.16 -24.95 40.54
N LEU A 17 -11.87 -23.68 40.83
CA LEU A 17 -12.18 -22.59 39.93
C LEU A 17 -11.32 -22.76 38.69
N SER A 18 -11.88 -23.32 37.61
CA SER A 18 -11.29 -23.26 36.28
C SER A 18 -11.36 -21.80 35.80
N THR A 19 -10.30 -21.06 35.99
CA THR A 19 -10.09 -19.81 35.25
C THR A 19 -9.96 -20.18 33.77
N GLN A 20 -11.05 -20.00 33.01
CA GLN A 20 -10.94 -19.92 31.55
C GLN A 20 -10.04 -18.70 31.25
N ALA A 21 -8.78 -18.97 30.95
CA ALA A 21 -7.96 -17.98 30.29
C ALA A 21 -8.68 -17.61 28.97
N LEU A 22 -9.19 -16.40 28.88
CA LEU A 22 -9.61 -15.82 27.61
C LEU A 22 -8.38 -15.91 26.71
N SER A 23 -8.41 -16.80 25.72
CA SER A 23 -7.39 -16.88 24.68
C SER A 23 -7.34 -15.51 24.02
N GLU A 24 -6.30 -14.75 24.30
CA GLU A 24 -6.06 -13.47 23.63
C GLU A 24 -5.97 -13.77 22.13
N GLN A 25 -6.90 -13.23 21.38
CA GLN A 25 -6.98 -13.51 19.95
C GLN A 25 -5.73 -12.95 19.28
N ALA A 26 -5.03 -13.77 18.47
CA ALA A 26 -3.85 -13.34 17.75
C ALA A 26 -4.13 -12.03 17.00
N PRO A 27 -3.21 -11.05 17.03
CA PRO A 27 -3.41 -9.78 16.37
C PRO A 27 -3.47 -9.97 14.85
N PHE A 28 -4.39 -9.27 14.20
CA PHE A 28 -4.42 -9.13 12.75
C PHE A 28 -4.88 -7.73 12.38
N ALA A 29 -4.30 -7.20 11.32
CA ALA A 29 -4.45 -5.80 10.95
C ALA A 29 -4.23 -5.59 9.46
N ILE A 30 -4.87 -4.55 8.93
CA ILE A 30 -4.66 -4.07 7.56
C ILE A 30 -4.64 -2.55 7.55
N ALA A 31 -3.74 -1.98 6.76
CA ALA A 31 -3.76 -0.58 6.39
C ALA A 31 -3.65 -0.44 4.88
N ILE A 32 -4.32 0.58 4.34
CA ILE A 32 -4.31 0.90 2.91
C ILE A 32 -4.02 2.38 2.68
N HIS A 33 -3.45 2.71 1.52
CA HIS A 33 -3.41 4.07 1.01
C HIS A 33 -3.93 4.16 -0.43
N GLY A 34 -4.54 5.29 -0.75
CA GLY A 34 -4.98 5.68 -2.10
C GLY A 34 -4.14 6.81 -2.70
N GLY A 35 -2.94 7.06 -2.13
CA GLY A 35 -2.03 8.09 -2.59
C GLY A 35 -1.87 9.27 -1.62
N ALA A 36 -0.66 9.84 -1.61
CA ALA A 36 -0.35 11.09 -0.93
C ALA A 36 -0.19 12.23 -1.94
N GLY A 37 -0.41 13.50 -1.51
CA GLY A 37 -0.24 14.63 -2.44
C GLY A 37 -0.77 15.95 -1.92
N THR A 38 -0.93 16.91 -2.83
CA THR A 38 -1.57 18.20 -2.57
C THR A 38 -3.09 18.00 -2.49
N ILE A 39 -3.52 17.40 -1.38
CA ILE A 39 -4.92 17.04 -1.10
C ILE A 39 -5.43 18.02 -0.03
N GLU A 40 -6.12 19.07 -0.47
CA GLU A 40 -6.59 20.16 0.36
C GLU A 40 -8.11 20.10 0.48
N LYS A 41 -8.65 20.19 1.70
CA LYS A 41 -10.10 20.09 1.96
C LYS A 41 -10.91 21.11 1.16
N ALA A 42 -10.40 22.32 0.98
CA ALA A 42 -11.05 23.38 0.23
C ALA A 42 -11.27 23.08 -1.27
N LYS A 43 -10.61 22.03 -1.80
CA LYS A 43 -10.76 21.60 -3.20
C LYS A 43 -11.78 20.48 -3.39
N PHE A 44 -12.40 20.00 -2.31
CA PHE A 44 -13.40 18.94 -2.35
C PHE A 44 -14.81 19.48 -2.17
N THR A 45 -15.75 18.97 -2.96
CA THR A 45 -17.16 19.05 -2.58
C THR A 45 -17.46 18.01 -1.51
N PRO A 46 -18.52 18.21 -0.69
CA PRO A 46 -18.94 17.18 0.28
C PRO A 46 -19.20 15.81 -0.35
N GLU A 47 -19.77 15.78 -1.55
CA GLU A 47 -20.06 14.55 -2.31
C GLU A 47 -18.77 13.84 -2.74
N GLN A 48 -17.77 14.59 -3.21
CA GLN A 48 -16.46 14.04 -3.56
C GLN A 48 -15.76 13.44 -2.32
N GLU A 49 -15.70 14.19 -1.21
CA GLU A 49 -15.10 13.67 0.03
C GLU A 49 -15.81 12.38 0.46
N LYS A 50 -17.15 12.35 0.46
CA LYS A 50 -17.94 11.18 0.80
C LYS A 50 -17.62 9.98 -0.11
N ALA A 51 -17.50 10.20 -1.43
CA ALA A 51 -17.20 9.14 -2.39
C ALA A 51 -15.80 8.54 -2.16
N TYR A 52 -14.76 9.38 -1.95
CA TYR A 52 -13.41 8.90 -1.64
C TYR A 52 -13.37 8.11 -0.32
N ARG A 53 -14.03 8.63 0.74
CA ARG A 53 -14.11 7.92 2.03
C ARG A 53 -14.82 6.59 1.93
N ALA A 54 -15.92 6.52 1.19
CA ALA A 54 -16.67 5.29 0.97
C ALA A 54 -15.82 4.23 0.25
N LYS A 55 -15.07 4.63 -0.78
CA LYS A 55 -14.21 3.70 -1.52
C LYS A 55 -13.01 3.21 -0.70
N LEU A 56 -12.41 4.07 0.13
CA LEU A 56 -11.36 3.66 1.07
C LEU A 56 -11.92 2.68 2.13
N ALA A 57 -13.12 2.96 2.68
CA ALA A 57 -13.76 2.05 3.61
C ALA A 57 -14.05 0.69 2.96
N GLU A 58 -14.60 0.68 1.74
CA GLU A 58 -14.87 -0.55 0.97
C GLU A 58 -13.58 -1.37 0.79
N ALA A 59 -12.49 -0.74 0.39
CA ALA A 59 -11.23 -1.44 0.14
C ALA A 59 -10.63 -2.05 1.42
N VAL A 60 -10.57 -1.28 2.51
CA VAL A 60 -10.02 -1.78 3.78
C VAL A 60 -10.90 -2.87 4.39
N GLU A 61 -12.23 -2.77 4.29
CA GLU A 61 -13.16 -3.79 4.75
C GLU A 61 -13.07 -5.09 3.94
N ALA A 62 -12.90 -4.98 2.61
CA ALA A 62 -12.70 -6.14 1.76
C ALA A 62 -11.46 -6.94 2.18
N GLY A 63 -10.32 -6.28 2.35
CA GLY A 63 -9.09 -6.94 2.83
C GLY A 63 -9.21 -7.45 4.27
N TYR A 64 -9.82 -6.66 5.17
CA TYR A 64 -10.05 -7.09 6.55
C TYR A 64 -10.92 -8.35 6.64
N SER A 65 -11.96 -8.45 5.81
CA SER A 65 -12.83 -9.63 5.77
C SER A 65 -12.08 -10.92 5.43
N VAL A 66 -11.02 -10.84 4.62
CA VAL A 66 -10.13 -11.99 4.35
C VAL A 66 -9.42 -12.42 5.64
N LEU A 67 -8.80 -11.47 6.36
CA LEU A 67 -8.09 -11.74 7.62
C LEU A 67 -9.03 -12.26 8.71
N GLU A 68 -10.20 -11.66 8.84
CA GLU A 68 -11.21 -12.06 9.83
C GLU A 68 -11.66 -13.51 9.67
N LYS A 69 -11.75 -13.98 8.43
CA LYS A 69 -12.06 -15.38 8.07
C LYS A 69 -10.85 -16.33 8.18
N GLY A 70 -9.68 -15.83 8.57
CA GLY A 70 -8.45 -16.62 8.71
C GLY A 70 -7.65 -16.78 7.41
N GLY A 71 -7.93 -15.97 6.39
CA GLY A 71 -7.14 -15.92 5.16
C GLY A 71 -5.77 -15.27 5.37
N GLU A 72 -4.89 -15.42 4.39
CA GLU A 72 -3.52 -14.95 4.42
C GLU A 72 -3.42 -13.43 4.19
N SER A 73 -2.37 -12.81 4.74
CA SER A 73 -2.06 -11.39 4.55
C SER A 73 -1.88 -11.01 3.07
N LEU A 74 -1.27 -11.89 2.27
CA LEU A 74 -1.13 -11.70 0.82
C LEU A 74 -2.48 -11.57 0.10
N ASP A 75 -3.45 -12.42 0.44
CA ASP A 75 -4.78 -12.40 -0.16
C ASP A 75 -5.56 -11.15 0.29
N ALA A 76 -5.40 -10.75 1.55
CA ALA A 76 -6.02 -9.55 2.09
C ALA A 76 -5.55 -8.27 1.38
N ILE A 77 -4.22 -8.10 1.20
CA ILE A 77 -3.69 -6.93 0.50
C ILE A 77 -4.05 -6.93 -0.98
N THR A 78 -4.00 -8.10 -1.65
CA THR A 78 -4.39 -8.22 -3.05
C THR A 78 -5.84 -7.81 -3.25
N THR A 79 -6.76 -8.34 -2.43
CA THR A 79 -8.20 -7.99 -2.45
C THR A 79 -8.42 -6.49 -2.23
N ALA A 80 -7.74 -5.88 -1.26
CA ALA A 80 -7.88 -4.46 -0.98
C ALA A 80 -7.37 -3.58 -2.14
N ILE A 81 -6.22 -3.94 -2.73
CA ILE A 81 -5.62 -3.19 -3.85
C ILE A 81 -6.48 -3.31 -5.10
N GLU A 82 -7.07 -4.47 -5.39
CA GLU A 82 -7.99 -4.64 -6.53
C GLU A 82 -9.20 -3.71 -6.44
N VAL A 83 -9.80 -3.54 -5.27
CA VAL A 83 -10.90 -2.57 -5.07
C VAL A 83 -10.46 -1.15 -5.42
N LEU A 84 -9.20 -0.80 -5.11
CA LEU A 84 -8.64 0.51 -5.44
C LEU A 84 -8.27 0.63 -6.93
N GLU A 85 -7.75 -0.43 -7.57
CA GLU A 85 -7.43 -0.49 -9.00
C GLU A 85 -8.69 -0.39 -9.88
N GLN A 86 -9.80 -0.96 -9.43
CA GLN A 86 -11.09 -0.87 -10.13
C GLN A 86 -11.77 0.49 -9.95
N SER A 87 -11.25 1.37 -9.10
CA SER A 87 -11.81 2.69 -8.84
C SER A 87 -11.21 3.77 -9.74
N PRO A 88 -12.03 4.65 -10.34
CA PRO A 88 -11.52 5.78 -11.12
C PRO A 88 -10.92 6.90 -10.25
N TYR A 89 -11.01 6.80 -8.92
CA TYR A 89 -10.58 7.88 -8.01
C TYR A 89 -9.07 7.90 -7.76
N PHE A 90 -8.41 6.74 -7.75
CA PHE A 90 -7.01 6.58 -7.38
C PHE A 90 -6.11 6.37 -8.60
N ASN A 91 -4.83 6.66 -8.48
CA ASN A 91 -3.87 6.50 -9.57
C ASN A 91 -3.32 5.06 -9.63
N ALA A 92 -4.18 4.13 -9.97
CA ALA A 92 -3.86 2.73 -10.27
C ALA A 92 -5.02 2.14 -11.09
N GLY A 93 -4.78 1.16 -11.93
CA GLY A 93 -5.81 0.53 -12.75
C GLY A 93 -6.68 1.55 -13.49
N ARG A 94 -7.99 1.50 -13.29
CA ARG A 94 -8.99 2.37 -13.96
C ARG A 94 -8.86 3.86 -13.66
N GLY A 95 -8.11 4.26 -12.66
CA GLY A 95 -7.84 5.67 -12.33
C GLY A 95 -6.43 6.11 -12.67
N ALA A 96 -5.66 5.28 -13.39
CA ALA A 96 -4.28 5.56 -13.75
C ALA A 96 -4.12 6.84 -14.56
N VAL A 97 -3.00 7.52 -14.33
CA VAL A 97 -2.62 8.70 -15.12
C VAL A 97 -2.14 8.30 -16.51
N TYR A 98 -2.22 9.25 -17.44
CA TYR A 98 -1.71 9.07 -18.79
C TYR A 98 -0.19 9.32 -18.87
N THR A 99 0.48 8.57 -19.71
CA THR A 99 1.82 8.84 -20.22
C THR A 99 1.81 10.08 -21.14
N TYR A 100 2.98 10.57 -21.53
CA TYR A 100 3.05 11.73 -22.42
C TYR A 100 2.45 11.46 -23.80
N ASP A 101 2.54 10.24 -24.33
CA ASP A 101 1.99 9.84 -25.62
C ASP A 101 0.47 9.58 -25.60
N GLY A 102 -0.14 9.58 -24.44
CA GLY A 102 -1.59 9.44 -24.28
C GLY A 102 -2.05 8.01 -24.05
N SER A 103 -1.15 7.11 -23.67
CA SER A 103 -1.48 5.76 -23.20
C SER A 103 -1.39 5.66 -21.67
N HIS A 104 -1.73 4.48 -21.11
CA HIS A 104 -1.49 4.15 -19.72
C HIS A 104 -0.40 3.08 -19.61
N GLU A 105 0.47 3.22 -18.64
CA GLU A 105 1.47 2.22 -18.24
C GLU A 105 1.38 2.01 -16.74
N LEU A 106 1.20 0.75 -16.34
CA LEU A 106 0.92 0.36 -14.97
C LEU A 106 2.11 -0.40 -14.38
N ASP A 107 2.34 -0.17 -13.08
CA ASP A 107 3.40 -0.81 -12.31
C ASP A 107 2.79 -1.36 -11.02
N ALA A 108 3.26 -2.52 -10.54
CA ALA A 108 2.86 -3.07 -9.25
C ALA A 108 3.95 -3.96 -8.65
N SER A 109 3.92 -4.12 -7.33
CA SER A 109 4.72 -5.12 -6.62
C SER A 109 3.99 -5.66 -5.40
N ILE A 110 4.38 -6.88 -5.00
CA ILE A 110 3.91 -7.57 -3.82
C ILE A 110 5.07 -8.29 -3.16
N MET A 111 5.06 -8.41 -1.83
CA MET A 111 6.11 -9.09 -1.07
C MET A 111 5.53 -9.83 0.12
N ASP A 112 6.00 -11.07 0.31
CA ASP A 112 5.70 -11.96 1.43
C ASP A 112 6.74 -11.79 2.54
N GLY A 113 6.30 -11.44 3.73
CA GLY A 113 7.19 -11.24 4.89
C GLY A 113 7.76 -12.53 5.47
N ARG A 114 7.20 -13.70 5.17
CA ARG A 114 7.65 -15.00 5.68
C ARG A 114 9.06 -15.36 5.19
N ASN A 115 9.31 -15.13 3.93
CA ASN A 115 10.49 -15.63 3.23
C ASN A 115 11.11 -14.62 2.27
N ARG A 116 10.56 -13.39 2.23
CA ARG A 116 10.92 -12.30 1.32
C ARG A 116 10.71 -12.63 -0.17
N GLN A 117 9.90 -13.62 -0.52
CA GLN A 117 9.45 -13.79 -1.89
C GLN A 117 8.71 -12.54 -2.35
N ALA A 118 8.94 -12.15 -3.58
CA ALA A 118 8.36 -10.94 -4.13
C ALA A 118 8.08 -11.12 -5.62
N GLY A 119 7.09 -10.39 -6.10
CA GLY A 119 6.79 -10.28 -7.51
C GLY A 119 6.52 -8.83 -7.88
N ALA A 120 6.97 -8.42 -9.05
CA ALA A 120 6.79 -7.06 -9.55
C ALA A 120 6.58 -7.05 -11.06
N ILE A 121 5.83 -6.06 -11.50
CA ILE A 121 5.66 -5.76 -12.93
C ILE A 121 5.80 -4.25 -13.16
N ALA A 122 6.35 -3.88 -14.31
CA ALA A 122 6.52 -2.48 -14.68
C ALA A 122 6.17 -2.22 -16.14
N GLY A 123 5.48 -1.10 -16.42
CA GLY A 123 5.22 -0.63 -17.78
C GLY A 123 4.25 -1.49 -18.58
N VAL A 124 3.36 -2.26 -17.93
CA VAL A 124 2.32 -3.02 -18.62
C VAL A 124 1.17 -2.11 -19.04
N LYS A 125 0.53 -2.44 -20.17
CA LYS A 125 -0.52 -1.60 -20.78
C LYS A 125 -1.90 -2.28 -20.87
N HIS A 126 -1.93 -3.61 -20.85
CA HIS A 126 -3.10 -4.40 -21.17
C HIS A 126 -3.52 -5.35 -20.04
N ILE A 127 -3.14 -5.02 -18.80
CA ILE A 127 -3.44 -5.83 -17.61
C ILE A 127 -4.48 -5.12 -16.75
N GLU A 128 -5.65 -5.75 -16.54
CA GLU A 128 -6.74 -5.15 -15.77
C GLU A 128 -6.38 -4.95 -14.29
N SER A 129 -5.76 -5.96 -13.67
CA SER A 129 -5.29 -5.91 -12.28
C SER A 129 -3.77 -6.11 -12.20
N PRO A 130 -2.97 -5.04 -12.15
CA PRO A 130 -1.52 -5.10 -12.01
C PRO A 130 -1.06 -5.85 -10.77
N ILE A 131 -1.76 -5.71 -9.63
CA ILE A 131 -1.37 -6.41 -8.38
C ILE A 131 -1.51 -7.93 -8.50
N GLN A 132 -2.53 -8.42 -9.22
CA GLN A 132 -2.70 -9.85 -9.49
C GLN A 132 -1.56 -10.39 -10.36
N LEU A 133 -1.16 -9.65 -11.40
CA LEU A 133 -0.03 -10.08 -12.20
C LEU A 133 1.28 -10.07 -11.41
N ALA A 134 1.52 -9.07 -10.56
CA ALA A 134 2.67 -9.07 -9.65
C ALA A 134 2.66 -10.30 -8.73
N ARG A 135 1.47 -10.70 -8.22
CA ARG A 135 1.31 -11.92 -7.43
C ARG A 135 1.65 -13.17 -8.24
N LEU A 136 1.18 -13.28 -9.49
CA LEU A 136 1.51 -14.41 -10.36
C LEU A 136 3.01 -14.49 -10.67
N VAL A 137 3.70 -13.35 -10.83
CA VAL A 137 5.17 -13.33 -10.99
C VAL A 137 5.85 -13.94 -9.76
N MET A 138 5.40 -13.60 -8.55
CA MET A 138 5.94 -14.16 -7.31
C MET A 138 5.69 -15.65 -7.18
N ASP A 139 4.46 -16.09 -7.47
CA ASP A 139 4.02 -17.45 -7.18
C ASP A 139 4.43 -18.45 -8.27
N ASN A 140 4.48 -18.03 -9.55
CA ASN A 140 4.56 -18.92 -10.71
C ASN A 140 5.79 -18.68 -11.60
N SER A 141 6.75 -17.84 -11.16
CA SER A 141 7.99 -17.63 -11.93
C SER A 141 9.23 -17.74 -11.05
N VAL A 142 10.39 -17.87 -11.70
CA VAL A 142 11.70 -17.82 -11.04
C VAL A 142 12.21 -16.37 -10.91
N HIS A 143 11.48 -15.42 -11.48
CA HIS A 143 11.85 -14.00 -11.54
C HIS A 143 11.17 -13.21 -10.43
N VAL A 144 11.80 -12.14 -9.99
CA VAL A 144 11.19 -11.18 -9.07
C VAL A 144 10.47 -10.07 -9.81
N MET A 145 10.91 -9.71 -11.04
CA MET A 145 10.37 -8.57 -11.76
C MET A 145 10.34 -8.83 -13.26
N LEU A 146 9.19 -8.56 -13.88
CA LEU A 146 8.99 -8.59 -15.32
C LEU A 146 8.53 -7.19 -15.81
N SER A 147 8.72 -6.87 -17.11
CA SER A 147 8.35 -5.55 -17.62
C SER A 147 7.77 -5.60 -19.03
N GLY A 148 6.91 -4.61 -19.33
CA GLY A 148 6.38 -4.33 -20.66
C GLY A 148 5.76 -5.55 -21.32
N GLN A 149 6.06 -5.74 -22.60
CA GLN A 149 5.52 -6.83 -23.42
C GLN A 149 5.85 -8.22 -22.84
N GLY A 150 7.06 -8.42 -22.29
CA GLY A 150 7.43 -9.71 -21.69
C GLY A 150 6.58 -10.06 -20.47
N ALA A 151 6.20 -9.08 -19.64
CA ALA A 151 5.26 -9.30 -18.54
C ALA A 151 3.84 -9.65 -19.05
N GLU A 152 3.42 -9.07 -20.17
CA GLU A 152 2.12 -9.38 -20.79
C GLU A 152 2.12 -10.75 -21.51
N GLU A 153 3.27 -11.19 -22.04
CA GLU A 153 3.43 -12.55 -22.57
C GLU A 153 3.34 -13.58 -21.43
N PHE A 154 4.04 -13.35 -20.32
CA PHE A 154 3.90 -14.17 -19.11
C PHE A 154 2.44 -14.20 -18.61
N ALA A 155 1.76 -13.06 -18.58
CA ALA A 155 0.35 -12.98 -18.19
C ALA A 155 -0.54 -13.92 -19.04
N LYS A 156 -0.36 -13.93 -20.36
CA LYS A 156 -1.07 -14.83 -21.27
C LYS A 156 -0.78 -16.31 -20.97
N GLU A 157 0.48 -16.64 -20.70
CA GLU A 157 0.86 -18.02 -20.33
C GLU A 157 0.21 -18.45 -19.00
N GLN A 158 -0.05 -17.49 -18.10
CA GLN A 158 -0.78 -17.74 -16.85
C GLN A 158 -2.30 -17.69 -17.02
N GLY A 159 -2.84 -17.54 -18.24
CA GLY A 159 -4.26 -17.50 -18.51
C GLY A 159 -4.94 -16.16 -18.25
N VAL A 160 -4.16 -15.09 -18.03
CA VAL A 160 -4.69 -13.72 -17.83
C VAL A 160 -5.08 -13.13 -19.18
N ALA A 161 -6.35 -12.70 -19.31
CA ALA A 161 -6.81 -12.03 -20.51
C ALA A 161 -6.22 -10.62 -20.61
N LEU A 162 -5.74 -10.24 -21.78
CA LEU A 162 -5.35 -8.87 -22.06
C LEU A 162 -6.58 -8.04 -22.43
N ILE A 163 -6.56 -6.79 -22.01
CA ILE A 163 -7.62 -5.80 -22.25
C ILE A 163 -7.11 -4.64 -23.10
N GLU A 164 -8.04 -3.86 -23.66
CA GLU A 164 -7.70 -2.64 -24.37
C GLU A 164 -7.26 -1.53 -23.40
N ASN A 165 -6.21 -0.78 -23.75
CA ASN A 165 -5.63 0.23 -22.89
C ASN A 165 -6.60 1.38 -22.54
N ASN A 166 -7.59 1.65 -23.41
CA ASN A 166 -8.58 2.70 -23.20
C ASN A 166 -9.60 2.42 -22.07
N ILE A 167 -9.60 1.21 -21.49
CA ILE A 167 -10.43 0.89 -20.32
C ILE A 167 -10.02 1.74 -19.10
N PHE A 168 -8.80 2.24 -19.09
CA PHE A 168 -8.25 3.09 -18.03
C PHE A 168 -8.55 4.57 -18.23
N ASP A 169 -9.14 4.95 -19.36
CA ASP A 169 -9.43 6.34 -19.71
C ASP A 169 -10.41 6.97 -18.71
N THR A 170 -10.02 8.13 -18.18
CA THR A 170 -10.91 8.97 -17.38
C THR A 170 -10.79 10.43 -17.81
N LYS A 171 -11.92 11.13 -17.86
CA LYS A 171 -11.96 12.54 -18.29
C LYS A 171 -11.02 13.42 -17.48
N HIS A 172 -11.04 13.30 -16.15
CA HIS A 172 -10.21 14.15 -15.28
C HIS A 172 -8.70 13.89 -15.43
N ARG A 173 -8.29 12.63 -15.72
CA ARG A 173 -6.87 12.32 -15.99
C ARG A 173 -6.42 12.81 -17.35
N TYR A 174 -7.31 12.73 -18.36
CA TYR A 174 -7.04 13.30 -19.67
C TYR A 174 -6.87 14.84 -19.61
N GLU A 175 -7.77 15.54 -18.90
CA GLU A 175 -7.64 17.00 -18.68
C GLU A 175 -6.33 17.34 -17.93
N ALA A 176 -5.91 16.51 -16.97
CA ALA A 176 -4.64 16.66 -16.27
C ALA A 176 -3.44 16.48 -17.23
N LEU A 177 -3.48 15.50 -18.14
CA LEU A 177 -2.46 15.32 -19.18
C LEU A 177 -2.32 16.56 -20.04
N ILE A 178 -3.43 17.09 -20.57
CA ILE A 178 -3.41 18.29 -21.44
C ILE A 178 -2.77 19.48 -20.71
N LYS A 179 -3.17 19.73 -19.46
CA LYS A 179 -2.58 20.80 -18.62
C LYS A 179 -1.09 20.57 -18.37
N ALA A 180 -0.68 19.32 -18.13
CA ALA A 180 0.73 18.96 -17.93
C ALA A 180 1.54 19.22 -19.19
N LYS A 181 1.06 18.79 -20.37
CA LYS A 181 1.72 19.05 -21.66
C LYS A 181 1.90 20.53 -21.94
N GLN A 182 0.83 21.34 -21.78
CA GLN A 182 0.89 22.79 -21.95
C GLN A 182 1.95 23.43 -21.06
N LYS A 183 2.02 23.01 -19.79
CA LYS A 183 3.02 23.52 -18.85
C LYS A 183 4.44 23.10 -19.24
N LEU A 184 4.64 21.83 -19.60
CA LEU A 184 5.94 21.34 -20.07
C LEU A 184 6.43 22.07 -21.31
N GLU A 185 5.57 22.36 -22.28
CA GLU A 185 5.91 23.12 -23.50
C GLU A 185 6.32 24.56 -23.14
N LYS A 186 5.56 25.25 -22.28
CA LYS A 186 5.87 26.59 -21.81
C LYS A 186 7.23 26.68 -21.10
N GLU A 187 7.49 25.76 -20.18
CA GLU A 187 8.75 25.70 -19.42
C GLU A 187 9.94 25.33 -20.34
N LYS A 188 9.73 24.42 -21.32
CA LYS A 188 10.74 24.06 -22.31
C LYS A 188 11.12 25.24 -23.20
N ALA A 189 10.14 26.06 -23.56
CA ALA A 189 10.39 27.29 -24.32
C ALA A 189 11.26 28.30 -23.55
N THR A 190 11.17 28.34 -22.22
CA THR A 190 11.91 29.26 -21.36
C THR A 190 13.24 28.71 -20.88
N SER A 191 13.34 27.44 -20.53
CA SER A 191 14.51 26.84 -19.85
C SER A 191 15.39 25.98 -20.77
N LYS A 192 14.93 25.60 -21.98
CA LYS A 192 15.58 24.63 -22.89
C LYS A 192 16.02 23.30 -22.24
N ASN A 193 15.58 23.04 -21.00
CA ASN A 193 16.00 21.90 -20.20
C ASN A 193 14.77 21.09 -19.75
N TYR A 194 14.68 19.84 -20.22
CA TYR A 194 13.63 18.89 -19.85
C TYR A 194 13.52 18.67 -18.33
N GLN A 195 14.67 18.61 -17.65
CA GLN A 195 14.72 18.40 -16.20
C GLN A 195 14.07 19.58 -15.44
N ALA A 196 14.37 20.83 -15.85
CA ALA A 196 13.77 22.02 -15.24
C ALA A 196 12.26 22.07 -15.48
N ALA A 197 11.81 21.75 -16.69
CA ALA A 197 10.38 21.71 -17.04
C ALA A 197 9.62 20.66 -16.19
N HIS A 198 10.18 19.47 -16.04
CA HIS A 198 9.58 18.44 -15.17
C HIS A 198 9.60 18.81 -13.69
N LYS A 199 10.67 19.45 -13.20
CA LYS A 199 10.76 19.93 -11.83
C LYS A 199 9.70 20.99 -11.52
N ALA A 200 9.32 21.79 -12.51
CA ALA A 200 8.28 22.82 -12.38
C ALA A 200 6.84 22.28 -12.36
N LEU A 201 6.61 21.00 -12.69
CA LEU A 201 5.28 20.41 -12.56
C LEU A 201 4.84 20.42 -11.09
N PRO A 202 3.58 20.79 -10.79
CA PRO A 202 3.03 20.71 -9.43
C PRO A 202 3.16 19.32 -8.83
N ALA A 203 3.25 19.24 -7.50
CA ALA A 203 3.41 17.99 -6.77
C ALA A 203 2.30 16.96 -7.07
N ASN A 204 1.06 17.39 -7.29
CA ASN A 204 -0.06 16.54 -7.64
C ASN A 204 0.07 15.81 -9.00
N TYR A 205 0.97 16.24 -9.89
CA TYR A 205 1.28 15.51 -11.12
C TYR A 205 2.32 14.41 -10.92
N LYS A 206 3.02 14.43 -9.80
CA LYS A 206 4.15 13.54 -9.48
C LYS A 206 3.77 12.42 -8.52
N MET A 207 2.55 12.46 -7.96
CA MET A 207 2.15 11.61 -6.84
C MET A 207 0.78 10.97 -7.09
N GLY A 208 0.57 9.89 -6.40
CA GLY A 208 -0.61 9.05 -6.43
C GLY A 208 -0.19 7.60 -6.69
N THR A 209 -0.66 6.71 -5.87
CA THR A 209 -0.30 5.29 -5.87
C THR A 209 -1.28 4.65 -4.90
N VAL A 210 -1.68 3.41 -5.11
CA VAL A 210 -2.44 2.65 -4.12
C VAL A 210 -1.58 1.57 -3.50
N GLY A 211 -1.88 1.18 -2.28
CA GLY A 211 -1.18 0.07 -1.65
C GLY A 211 -1.86 -0.41 -0.39
N ALA A 212 -1.42 -1.57 0.07
CA ALA A 212 -1.89 -2.20 1.29
C ALA A 212 -0.76 -2.93 2.00
N VAL A 213 -0.85 -2.99 3.33
CA VAL A 213 -0.01 -3.81 4.20
C VAL A 213 -0.91 -4.55 5.18
N ALA A 214 -0.58 -5.80 5.49
CA ALA A 214 -1.39 -6.60 6.40
C ALA A 214 -0.54 -7.53 7.27
N LEU A 215 -1.09 -7.85 8.45
CA LEU A 215 -0.68 -8.93 9.33
C LEU A 215 -1.85 -9.91 9.45
N ASP A 216 -1.64 -11.19 9.16
CA ASP A 216 -2.64 -12.23 9.35
C ASP A 216 -2.59 -12.89 10.74
N LYS A 217 -3.58 -13.73 11.04
CA LYS A 217 -3.69 -14.45 12.33
C LYS A 217 -2.55 -15.46 12.59
N ASN A 218 -1.78 -15.80 11.54
CA ASN A 218 -0.62 -16.68 11.64
C ASN A 218 0.69 -15.90 11.91
N GLY A 219 0.61 -14.57 12.04
CA GLY A 219 1.76 -13.69 12.26
C GLY A 219 2.53 -13.34 10.99
N ASN A 220 1.94 -13.55 9.80
CA ASN A 220 2.60 -13.26 8.54
C ASN A 220 2.28 -11.85 8.06
N LEU A 221 3.32 -11.12 7.71
CA LEU A 221 3.25 -9.80 7.12
C LEU A 221 3.27 -9.87 5.58
N ALA A 222 2.54 -8.96 4.94
CA ALA A 222 2.62 -8.76 3.51
C ALA A 222 2.48 -7.27 3.15
N ALA A 223 3.10 -6.87 2.03
CA ALA A 223 2.99 -5.54 1.46
C ALA A 223 2.73 -5.62 -0.05
N GLY A 224 1.95 -4.68 -0.57
CA GLY A 224 1.73 -4.52 -2.00
C GLY A 224 1.49 -3.07 -2.38
N THR A 225 1.86 -2.72 -3.60
CA THR A 225 1.75 -1.36 -4.14
C THR A 225 1.41 -1.43 -5.63
N SER A 226 0.52 -0.55 -6.11
CA SER A 226 0.11 -0.47 -7.52
C SER A 226 -0.07 0.98 -7.96
N THR A 227 0.34 1.30 -9.21
CA THR A 227 0.32 2.69 -9.70
C THR A 227 0.25 2.80 -11.23
N GLY A 228 -0.27 3.94 -11.71
CA GLY A 228 -0.07 4.43 -13.08
C GLY A 228 1.20 5.29 -13.24
N GLY A 229 1.95 5.53 -12.15
CA GLY A 229 3.13 6.37 -12.14
C GLY A 229 2.82 7.88 -12.12
N MET A 230 3.54 8.67 -12.88
CA MET A 230 3.47 10.13 -12.91
C MET A 230 2.77 10.63 -14.19
N THR A 231 1.89 11.64 -14.05
CA THR A 231 1.20 12.27 -15.19
C THR A 231 2.21 12.78 -16.23
N ALA A 232 1.97 12.46 -17.49
CA ALA A 232 2.82 12.78 -18.63
C ALA A 232 4.25 12.21 -18.52
N LYS A 233 4.42 11.07 -17.83
CA LYS A 233 5.70 10.34 -17.80
C LYS A 233 6.15 9.97 -19.22
N ARG A 234 7.47 9.92 -19.44
CA ARG A 234 8.11 9.61 -20.73
C ARG A 234 9.20 8.56 -20.53
N PHE A 235 9.65 8.02 -21.64
CA PHE A 235 10.85 7.15 -21.71
C PHE A 235 10.73 5.87 -20.87
N GLY A 236 9.50 5.36 -20.67
CA GLY A 236 9.28 4.20 -19.80
C GLY A 236 9.63 4.48 -18.33
N ARG A 237 9.37 5.72 -17.84
CA ARG A 237 9.69 6.07 -16.43
C ARG A 237 9.00 5.12 -15.46
N ILE A 238 9.79 4.51 -14.62
CA ILE A 238 9.38 3.67 -13.50
C ILE A 238 9.61 4.44 -12.20
N GLY A 239 8.63 4.41 -11.28
CA GLY A 239 8.73 4.96 -9.93
C GLY A 239 9.18 3.92 -8.91
N ASP A 240 8.92 4.22 -7.64
CA ASP A 240 9.25 3.37 -6.50
C ASP A 240 8.34 2.14 -6.38
N SER A 241 7.09 2.23 -6.86
CA SER A 241 6.05 1.22 -6.60
C SER A 241 6.43 -0.21 -7.00
N PRO A 242 7.05 -0.49 -8.17
CA PRO A 242 7.45 -1.84 -8.52
C PRO A 242 8.83 -2.23 -7.97
N VAL A 243 9.56 -1.31 -7.31
CA VAL A 243 10.91 -1.54 -6.81
C VAL A 243 10.86 -2.04 -5.37
N ILE A 244 11.14 -3.33 -5.19
CA ILE A 244 11.21 -3.96 -3.88
C ILE A 244 12.27 -3.27 -3.01
N GLY A 245 11.88 -2.91 -1.79
CA GLY A 245 12.71 -2.13 -0.86
C GLY A 245 12.51 -0.61 -0.97
N ALA A 246 11.98 -0.11 -2.09
CA ALA A 246 11.70 1.32 -2.26
C ALA A 246 10.23 1.66 -1.98
N GLY A 247 9.31 1.11 -2.79
CA GLY A 247 7.87 1.32 -2.66
C GLY A 247 7.14 0.24 -1.86
N THR A 248 7.70 -0.97 -1.79
CA THR A 248 7.11 -2.15 -1.16
C THR A 248 8.17 -2.93 -0.42
N PHE A 249 7.91 -3.27 0.83
CA PHE A 249 8.77 -4.17 1.60
C PHE A 249 7.98 -4.90 2.68
N ALA A 250 8.26 -6.20 2.90
CA ALA A 250 7.70 -6.97 4.00
C ALA A 250 8.70 -7.98 4.56
N GLU A 251 8.78 -8.08 5.89
CA GLU A 251 9.59 -9.06 6.61
C GLU A 251 8.98 -9.31 7.99
N ASN A 252 8.68 -10.58 8.33
CA ASN A 252 7.99 -10.94 9.58
C ASN A 252 8.77 -10.51 10.84
N ASP A 253 10.11 -10.49 10.79
CA ASP A 253 10.94 -10.06 11.93
C ASP A 253 11.02 -8.54 12.09
N SER A 254 10.26 -7.78 11.33
CA SER A 254 10.34 -6.33 11.28
C SER A 254 8.98 -5.67 11.02
N CYS A 255 8.69 -5.32 9.78
CA CYS A 255 7.46 -4.66 9.39
C CYS A 255 7.10 -4.89 7.93
N ALA A 256 5.86 -4.51 7.56
CA ALA A 256 5.41 -4.36 6.18
C ALA A 256 5.19 -2.89 5.87
N VAL A 257 5.66 -2.42 4.71
CA VAL A 257 5.58 -1.03 4.26
C VAL A 257 5.09 -0.96 2.81
N SER A 258 4.13 -0.08 2.54
CA SER A 258 3.77 0.37 1.20
C SER A 258 3.84 1.89 1.13
N ALA A 259 4.43 2.41 0.06
CA ALA A 259 4.80 3.80 -0.09
C ALA A 259 4.04 4.51 -1.22
N THR A 260 3.87 5.81 -1.08
CA THR A 260 3.31 6.70 -2.11
C THR A 260 3.98 8.06 -2.04
N GLY A 261 4.50 8.55 -3.17
CA GLY A 261 5.16 9.85 -3.16
C GLY A 261 5.97 10.15 -4.41
N HIS A 262 7.02 10.93 -4.21
CA HIS A 262 7.95 11.30 -5.27
C HIS A 262 8.97 10.16 -5.47
N GLY A 263 8.65 9.22 -6.36
CA GLY A 263 9.34 7.95 -6.53
C GLY A 263 10.86 8.01 -6.63
N GLU A 264 11.42 9.05 -7.28
CA GLU A 264 12.86 9.25 -7.42
C GLU A 264 13.60 9.38 -6.08
N TYR A 265 12.95 9.94 -5.05
CA TYR A 265 13.50 9.99 -3.70
C TYR A 265 13.35 8.64 -2.99
N PHE A 266 12.16 8.03 -3.12
CA PHE A 266 11.87 6.75 -2.48
C PHE A 266 12.79 5.64 -2.98
N ILE A 267 13.11 5.62 -4.28
CA ILE A 267 14.10 4.69 -4.86
C ILE A 267 15.49 4.94 -4.30
N ARG A 268 16.00 6.18 -4.38
CA ARG A 268 17.38 6.51 -3.98
C ARG A 268 17.67 6.27 -2.49
N TYR A 269 16.64 6.38 -1.67
CA TYR A 269 16.74 6.20 -0.21
C TYR A 269 16.23 4.84 0.25
N SER A 270 15.79 3.96 -0.67
CA SER A 270 15.27 2.61 -0.35
C SER A 270 14.24 2.64 0.79
N VAL A 271 13.27 3.59 0.71
CA VAL A 271 12.46 4.06 1.85
C VAL A 271 11.76 2.94 2.59
N ALA A 272 11.11 2.01 1.88
CA ALA A 272 10.36 0.94 2.53
C ALA A 272 11.27 0.01 3.34
N SER A 273 12.41 -0.39 2.78
CA SER A 273 13.38 -1.26 3.49
C SER A 273 14.16 -0.51 4.57
N ASP A 274 14.48 0.80 4.41
CA ASP A 274 15.15 1.59 5.47
C ASP A 274 14.27 1.69 6.72
N ILE A 275 12.95 1.90 6.57
CA ILE A 275 12.02 1.91 7.71
C ILE A 275 12.08 0.57 8.46
N CYS A 276 11.92 -0.56 7.76
CA CYS A 276 11.94 -1.87 8.41
C CYS A 276 13.33 -2.23 8.97
N ALA A 277 14.41 -1.77 8.33
CA ALA A 277 15.76 -1.93 8.86
C ALA A 277 15.97 -1.18 10.19
N ARG A 278 15.42 0.02 10.34
CA ARG A 278 15.46 0.76 11.62
C ARG A 278 14.66 0.05 12.71
N VAL A 279 13.53 -0.54 12.38
CA VAL A 279 12.78 -1.38 13.33
C VAL A 279 13.61 -2.57 13.75
N LYS A 280 14.18 -3.32 12.79
CA LYS A 280 14.92 -4.57 13.05
C LYS A 280 16.26 -4.36 13.75
N TYR A 281 17.07 -3.43 13.27
CA TYR A 281 18.47 -3.29 13.71
C TYR A 281 18.72 -2.18 14.72
N GLN A 282 17.80 -1.21 14.83
CA GLN A 282 17.86 -0.12 15.81
C GLN A 282 16.82 -0.25 16.93
N ASN A 283 15.99 -1.31 16.92
CA ASN A 283 14.91 -1.55 17.88
C ASN A 283 13.94 -0.36 18.02
N LYS A 284 13.70 0.38 16.93
CA LYS A 284 12.74 1.48 16.90
C LYS A 284 11.33 0.95 16.75
N THR A 285 10.35 1.70 17.27
CA THR A 285 8.95 1.45 16.91
C THR A 285 8.70 1.87 15.47
N ILE A 286 7.62 1.37 14.86
CA ILE A 286 7.25 1.74 13.49
C ILE A 286 6.93 3.24 13.36
N GLU A 287 6.41 3.87 14.44
CA GLU A 287 6.15 5.31 14.50
C GLU A 287 7.47 6.10 14.43
N GLN A 288 8.46 5.70 15.23
CA GLN A 288 9.77 6.35 15.25
C GLN A 288 10.48 6.19 13.90
N ALA A 289 10.54 4.97 13.38
CA ALA A 289 11.20 4.67 12.12
C ALA A 289 10.52 5.38 10.93
N GLY A 290 9.20 5.35 10.88
CA GLY A 290 8.41 6.00 9.83
C GLY A 290 8.52 7.53 9.88
N ASP A 291 8.43 8.14 11.07
CA ASP A 291 8.58 9.59 11.22
C ASP A 291 9.98 10.06 10.82
N GLU A 292 11.02 9.38 11.28
CA GLU A 292 12.40 9.71 10.93
C GLU A 292 12.64 9.69 9.41
N VAL A 293 12.21 8.63 8.74
CA VAL A 293 12.46 8.52 7.30
C VAL A 293 11.64 9.53 6.52
N ILE A 294 10.35 9.68 6.80
CA ILE A 294 9.45 10.56 6.04
C ILE A 294 9.69 12.05 6.36
N ASN A 295 9.83 12.40 7.65
CA ASN A 295 9.86 13.80 8.08
C ASN A 295 11.27 14.34 8.32
N GLN A 296 12.25 13.50 8.74
CA GLN A 296 13.57 13.98 9.08
C GLN A 296 14.61 13.69 7.99
N VAL A 297 14.45 12.60 7.21
CA VAL A 297 15.36 12.28 6.09
C VAL A 297 14.84 12.85 4.78
N LEU A 298 13.59 12.54 4.38
CA LEU A 298 13.07 12.91 3.06
C LEU A 298 12.63 14.37 2.95
N ALA A 299 11.92 14.91 3.95
CA ALA A 299 11.36 16.25 3.86
C ALA A 299 12.44 17.35 3.67
N PRO A 300 13.60 17.35 4.39
CA PRO A 300 14.63 18.38 4.22
C PRO A 300 15.25 18.41 2.82
N ILE A 301 15.26 17.27 2.11
CA ILE A 301 15.84 17.17 0.76
C ILE A 301 14.80 17.37 -0.36
N GLY A 302 13.53 17.66 0.00
CA GLY A 302 12.43 17.86 -0.94
C GLY A 302 11.72 16.58 -1.39
N GLY A 303 11.98 15.46 -0.72
CA GLY A 303 11.25 14.20 -0.90
C GLY A 303 9.87 14.31 -0.22
N THR A 304 8.80 14.21 -1.01
CA THR A 304 7.42 14.34 -0.53
C THR A 304 6.64 13.06 -0.76
N GLY A 305 5.80 12.69 0.22
CA GLY A 305 4.99 11.48 0.17
C GLY A 305 4.59 10.99 1.55
N GLY A 306 4.30 9.71 1.64
CA GLY A 306 3.96 9.02 2.86
C GLY A 306 4.03 7.50 2.71
N VAL A 307 3.85 6.82 3.80
CA VAL A 307 3.83 5.35 3.86
C VAL A 307 2.73 4.86 4.78
N ILE A 308 2.32 3.63 4.60
CA ILE A 308 1.57 2.84 5.58
C ILE A 308 2.47 1.71 6.06
N ILE A 309 2.40 1.42 7.36
CA ILE A 309 3.28 0.47 8.03
C ILE A 309 2.44 -0.39 8.98
N VAL A 310 2.70 -1.71 9.00
CA VAL A 310 2.18 -2.64 10.02
C VAL A 310 3.35 -3.45 10.56
N ASP A 311 3.43 -3.65 11.88
CA ASP A 311 4.41 -4.52 12.51
C ASP A 311 3.84 -5.92 12.86
N ALA A 312 4.68 -6.82 13.33
CA ALA A 312 4.31 -8.18 13.74
C ALA A 312 3.37 -8.24 14.97
N LYS A 313 3.13 -7.11 15.65
CA LYS A 313 2.21 -6.98 16.78
C LYS A 313 0.86 -6.40 16.38
N GLY A 314 0.68 -6.04 15.10
CA GLY A 314 -0.54 -5.43 14.57
C GLY A 314 -0.64 -3.92 14.84
N HIS A 315 0.43 -3.25 15.27
CA HIS A 315 0.46 -1.79 15.31
C HIS A 315 0.45 -1.23 13.90
N ILE A 316 -0.26 -0.13 13.71
CA ILE A 316 -0.39 0.55 12.43
C ILE A 316 0.14 1.98 12.55
N CYS A 317 0.99 2.39 11.60
CA CYS A 317 1.46 3.76 11.49
C CYS A 317 1.35 4.24 10.04
N MET A 318 0.96 5.51 9.83
CA MET A 318 0.70 6.07 8.50
C MET A 318 1.29 7.50 8.37
N PRO A 319 2.61 7.68 8.49
CA PRO A 319 3.24 9.00 8.42
C PRO A 319 3.32 9.53 6.99
N PHE A 320 3.11 10.84 6.84
CA PHE A 320 3.24 11.54 5.56
C PHE A 320 3.60 13.02 5.78
N ASN A 321 4.32 13.62 4.81
CA ASN A 321 4.78 15.00 4.83
C ASN A 321 4.10 15.90 3.77
N THR A 322 3.02 15.43 3.16
CA THR A 322 2.17 16.16 2.21
C THR A 322 0.98 16.83 2.90
N SER A 323 0.15 17.60 2.18
CA SER A 323 -1.07 18.21 2.74
C SER A 323 -2.20 17.20 3.00
N GLY A 324 -2.13 16.00 2.41
CA GLY A 324 -3.06 14.90 2.65
C GLY A 324 -2.54 13.58 2.12
N MET A 325 -3.12 12.50 2.63
CA MET A 325 -2.95 11.13 2.15
C MET A 325 -4.27 10.39 2.31
N TYR A 326 -4.81 9.85 1.22
CA TYR A 326 -5.93 8.91 1.27
C TYR A 326 -5.47 7.65 1.99
N ARG A 327 -6.08 7.32 3.11
CA ARG A 327 -5.67 6.20 3.94
C ARG A 327 -6.82 5.61 4.74
N ALA A 328 -6.76 4.33 5.01
CA ALA A 328 -7.66 3.67 5.93
C ALA A 328 -6.96 2.51 6.64
N SER A 329 -7.46 2.14 7.80
CA SER A 329 -6.94 1.01 8.57
C SER A 329 -8.03 0.34 9.39
N LYS A 330 -7.81 -0.94 9.71
CA LYS A 330 -8.64 -1.73 10.62
C LYS A 330 -7.80 -2.84 11.25
N SER A 331 -8.10 -3.17 12.51
CA SER A 331 -7.55 -4.34 13.18
C SER A 331 -8.61 -5.06 14.02
N ASN A 332 -8.27 -6.19 14.59
CA ASN A 332 -9.17 -6.89 15.53
C ASN A 332 -9.40 -6.11 16.83
N THR A 333 -8.61 -5.08 17.11
CA THR A 333 -8.74 -4.25 18.31
C THR A 333 -9.16 -2.80 18.01
N GLN A 334 -9.15 -2.38 16.74
CA GLN A 334 -9.47 -1.03 16.33
C GLN A 334 -10.52 -1.02 15.22
N ALA A 335 -11.55 -0.22 15.39
CA ALA A 335 -12.57 0.01 14.38
C ALA A 335 -11.96 0.65 13.12
N THR A 336 -12.69 0.56 12.00
CA THR A 336 -12.29 1.16 10.73
C THR A 336 -12.03 2.64 10.87
N PHE A 337 -10.82 3.06 10.54
CA PHE A 337 -10.41 4.44 10.38
C PHE A 337 -10.31 4.80 8.90
N VAL A 338 -10.78 5.99 8.54
CA VAL A 338 -10.61 6.57 7.19
C VAL A 338 -10.16 8.01 7.30
N GLY A 339 -8.98 8.32 6.75
CA GLY A 339 -8.39 9.66 6.73
C GLY A 339 -8.05 10.13 5.31
N ILE A 340 -8.15 11.44 5.07
CA ILE A 340 -7.78 12.10 3.81
C ILE A 340 -6.83 13.26 4.08
N PHE A 341 -7.19 14.14 5.01
CA PHE A 341 -6.46 15.37 5.27
C PHE A 341 -5.46 15.22 6.43
N LYS A 342 -4.54 16.17 6.56
CA LYS A 342 -3.42 16.09 7.51
C LYS A 342 -3.86 16.05 8.98
N ASN A 343 -4.93 16.74 9.32
CA ASN A 343 -5.38 16.91 10.71
C ASN A 343 -6.54 15.94 11.08
N GLN A 344 -6.43 14.68 10.67
CA GLN A 344 -7.43 13.64 10.94
C GLN A 344 -6.78 12.42 11.56
#